data_015c3b6df81f31566728aa1f407679a8
#
_entry.id   015c3b6df81f31566728aa1f407679a8
#
_cell.length_a   1.000
_cell.length_b   1.000
_cell.length_c   1.000
_cell.angle_alpha   90.00
_cell.angle_beta   90.00
_cell.angle_gamma   90.00
#
_symmetry.space_group_name_H-M   'P 1'
#
loop_
_entity.id
_entity.type
_entity.pdbx_description
1 polymer ?
#
loop_
_entity_poly.entity_id
_entity_poly.type
_entity_poly.pdbx_seq_one_letter_code
_entity_poly.pdbx_strand_id
1 'polypeptide(L)'
;MLFRSLSEEVQERIEMIIHHLHYTDLQNDLIDWRDSGYHDLLFGALLVSKFQYPDLPTTPVLQDIEKIRRNVWLELNSFLTPLEQANVLSSIMYKYYNLKGVEVSYEHPDDFFIHKVLECKKGNALTNGILYQIMCDLLDINAKIINIPKQCIIAFYHSDFDTTTHIGHPQDKIHFYVDATTGKAFSHKDVENYFERLSLLPTAFHFKPQSHVKLIKVLLEEVAKCFDRPSNDYKQAELVSLANLLK
;
A
#
# COMPACT_ATOMS: atom_id res chain seq x y z
N MET A 1 -33.58 26.01 -26.43
CA MET A 1 -32.18 25.55 -26.66
C MET A 1 -31.17 26.39 -25.89
N LEU A 2 -31.16 27.73 -25.96
CA LEU A 2 -30.16 28.58 -25.25
C LEU A 2 -30.10 28.40 -23.72
N PHE A 3 -31.20 28.22 -23.02
CA PHE A 3 -31.23 28.04 -21.57
C PHE A 3 -30.66 26.66 -21.12
N ARG A 4 -30.74 25.63 -21.95
CA ARG A 4 -30.20 24.32 -21.66
C ARG A 4 -28.67 24.32 -21.78
N SER A 5 -28.12 24.98 -22.81
CA SER A 5 -26.68 25.10 -23.00
C SER A 5 -25.99 25.97 -21.94
N LEU A 6 -26.65 27.05 -21.49
CA LEU A 6 -26.17 27.88 -20.37
C LEU A 6 -26.15 27.10 -19.04
N SER A 7 -27.12 26.21 -18.80
CA SER A 7 -27.16 25.35 -17.61
C SER A 7 -26.05 24.31 -17.64
N GLU A 8 -25.77 23.71 -18.78
CA GLU A 8 -24.68 22.73 -18.97
C GLU A 8 -23.29 23.38 -18.78
N GLU A 9 -23.05 24.55 -19.35
CA GLU A 9 -21.79 25.28 -19.19
C GLU A 9 -21.54 25.70 -17.73
N VAL A 10 -22.59 26.14 -17.02
CA VAL A 10 -22.45 26.47 -15.58
C VAL A 10 -22.17 25.23 -14.74
N GLN A 11 -22.80 24.10 -15.04
CA GLN A 11 -22.57 22.85 -14.35
C GLN A 11 -21.14 22.34 -14.56
N GLU A 12 -20.64 22.36 -15.79
CA GLU A 12 -19.23 22.00 -16.08
C GLU A 12 -18.24 22.89 -15.34
N ARG A 13 -18.51 24.20 -15.24
CA ARG A 13 -17.64 25.11 -14.47
C ARG A 13 -17.66 24.81 -12.98
N ILE A 14 -18.83 24.48 -12.43
CA ILE A 14 -18.95 24.09 -11.02
C ILE A 14 -18.18 22.80 -10.75
N GLU A 15 -18.31 21.80 -11.61
CA GLU A 15 -17.59 20.52 -11.49
C GLU A 15 -16.06 20.73 -11.56
N MET A 16 -15.58 21.58 -12.46
CA MET A 16 -14.16 21.94 -12.53
C MET A 16 -13.65 22.63 -11.25
N ILE A 17 -14.46 23.55 -10.69
CA ILE A 17 -14.09 24.25 -9.44
C ILE A 17 -14.04 23.26 -8.28
N ILE A 18 -15.04 22.39 -8.14
CA ILE A 18 -15.08 21.35 -7.09
C ILE A 18 -13.88 20.42 -7.22
N HIS A 19 -13.58 19.97 -8.44
CA HIS A 19 -12.42 19.12 -8.70
C HIS A 19 -11.12 19.83 -8.31
N HIS A 20 -10.95 21.09 -8.72
CA HIS A 20 -9.74 21.84 -8.39
C HIS A 20 -9.56 22.07 -6.88
N LEU A 21 -10.64 22.38 -6.17
CA LEU A 21 -10.60 22.53 -4.70
C LEU A 21 -10.22 21.21 -4.05
N HIS A 22 -10.90 20.12 -4.43
CA HIS A 22 -10.57 18.80 -3.90
C HIS A 22 -9.12 18.39 -4.15
N TYR A 23 -8.62 18.62 -5.37
CA TYR A 23 -7.23 18.32 -5.70
C TYR A 23 -6.25 19.14 -4.87
N THR A 24 -6.55 20.44 -4.65
CA THR A 24 -5.72 21.33 -3.83
C THR A 24 -5.70 20.88 -2.36
N ASP A 25 -6.86 20.50 -1.81
CA ASP A 25 -6.97 19.98 -0.45
C ASP A 25 -6.17 18.69 -0.31
N LEU A 26 -6.29 17.77 -1.28
CA LEU A 26 -5.53 16.52 -1.28
C LEU A 26 -4.02 16.74 -1.37
N GLN A 27 -3.56 17.73 -2.15
CA GLN A 27 -2.15 18.12 -2.20
C GLN A 27 -1.66 18.58 -0.82
N ASN A 28 -2.43 19.44 -0.15
CA ASN A 28 -2.10 19.94 1.18
C ASN A 28 -2.07 18.80 2.21
N ASP A 29 -3.09 17.95 2.24
CA ASP A 29 -3.17 16.78 3.11
C ASP A 29 -1.96 15.84 2.92
N LEU A 30 -1.53 15.64 1.67
CA LEU A 30 -0.39 14.78 1.34
C LEU A 30 0.96 15.41 1.77
N ILE A 31 1.09 16.73 1.63
CA ILE A 31 2.25 17.50 2.11
C ILE A 31 2.31 17.43 3.63
N ASP A 32 1.21 17.69 4.33
CA ASP A 32 1.12 17.63 5.78
C ASP A 32 1.45 16.24 6.30
N TRP A 33 0.94 15.19 5.64
CA TRP A 33 1.28 13.81 5.96
C TRP A 33 2.77 13.53 5.78
N ARG A 34 3.36 13.96 4.67
CA ARG A 34 4.80 13.80 4.38
C ARG A 34 5.66 14.49 5.45
N ASP A 35 5.26 15.70 5.88
CA ASP A 35 6.04 16.55 6.77
C ASP A 35 5.76 16.27 8.26
N SER A 36 4.79 15.41 8.57
CA SER A 36 4.33 15.10 9.94
C SER A 36 5.37 14.38 10.83
N GLY A 37 6.44 13.85 10.25
CA GLY A 37 7.44 13.05 10.97
C GLY A 37 6.98 11.65 11.38
N TYR A 38 5.67 11.41 11.50
CA TYR A 38 5.04 10.11 11.66
C TYR A 38 4.16 9.80 10.44
N HIS A 39 4.71 9.04 9.52
CA HIS A 39 4.05 8.70 8.27
C HIS A 39 3.13 7.50 8.46
N ASP A 40 1.92 7.72 8.97
CA ASP A 40 0.90 6.67 9.08
C ASP A 40 0.56 6.11 7.69
N LEU A 41 0.86 4.82 7.48
CA LEU A 41 0.70 4.17 6.17
C LEU A 41 -0.77 4.04 5.77
N LEU A 42 -1.66 3.77 6.74
CA LEU A 42 -3.09 3.68 6.49
C LEU A 42 -3.66 5.03 6.04
N PHE A 43 -3.28 6.10 6.74
CA PHE A 43 -3.71 7.44 6.37
C PHE A 43 -3.21 7.83 4.99
N GLY A 44 -1.93 7.57 4.67
CA GLY A 44 -1.38 7.80 3.33
C GLY A 44 -2.13 7.02 2.24
N ALA A 45 -2.47 5.74 2.47
CA ALA A 45 -3.25 4.93 1.53
C ALA A 45 -4.70 5.43 1.37
N LEU A 46 -5.30 6.01 2.44
CA LEU A 46 -6.60 6.66 2.36
C LEU A 46 -6.57 7.94 1.54
N LEU A 47 -5.50 8.74 1.62
CA LEU A 47 -5.31 9.91 0.77
C LEU A 47 -5.28 9.52 -0.71
N VAL A 48 -4.57 8.43 -1.06
CA VAL A 48 -4.61 7.91 -2.44
C VAL A 48 -6.03 7.50 -2.84
N SER A 49 -6.78 6.88 -1.94
CA SER A 49 -8.18 6.50 -2.21
C SER A 49 -9.08 7.71 -2.43
N LYS A 50 -8.88 8.80 -1.68
CA LYS A 50 -9.64 10.05 -1.79
C LYS A 50 -9.44 10.74 -3.14
N PHE A 51 -8.35 10.50 -3.85
CA PHE A 51 -8.17 11.03 -5.20
C PHE A 51 -9.32 10.66 -6.13
N GLN A 52 -9.73 9.39 -6.12
CA GLN A 52 -10.84 8.90 -6.95
C GLN A 52 -12.20 9.00 -6.24
N TYR A 53 -12.20 8.98 -4.92
CA TYR A 53 -13.39 8.96 -4.06
C TYR A 53 -13.32 10.10 -3.03
N PRO A 54 -13.60 11.37 -3.47
CA PRO A 54 -13.48 12.56 -2.59
C PRO A 54 -14.25 12.44 -1.28
N ASP A 55 -15.48 11.95 -1.35
CA ASP A 55 -16.39 11.82 -0.22
C ASP A 55 -16.24 10.50 0.54
N LEU A 56 -15.09 9.80 0.39
CA LEU A 56 -14.85 8.52 1.04
C LEU A 56 -15.02 8.62 2.57
N PRO A 57 -16.02 7.93 3.15
CA PRO A 57 -16.14 7.87 4.59
C PRO A 57 -15.03 6.99 5.15
N THR A 58 -14.14 7.57 5.95
CA THR A 58 -13.00 6.84 6.52
C THR A 58 -13.38 5.94 7.69
N THR A 59 -14.43 6.28 8.42
CA THR A 59 -14.87 5.52 9.62
C THR A 59 -15.09 4.02 9.35
N PRO A 60 -15.82 3.58 8.31
CA PRO A 60 -15.98 2.16 8.02
C PRO A 60 -14.65 1.45 7.74
N VAL A 61 -13.73 2.11 7.03
CA VAL A 61 -12.40 1.56 6.72
C VAL A 61 -11.60 1.34 8.00
N LEU A 62 -11.59 2.34 8.89
CA LEU A 62 -10.92 2.24 10.20
C LEU A 62 -11.53 1.14 11.07
N GLN A 63 -12.85 0.95 11.04
CA GLN A 63 -13.54 -0.12 11.76
C GLN A 63 -13.16 -1.51 11.23
N ASP A 64 -13.06 -1.68 9.92
CA ASP A 64 -12.63 -2.95 9.31
C ASP A 64 -11.18 -3.27 9.64
N ILE A 65 -10.29 -2.29 9.57
CA ILE A 65 -8.88 -2.42 9.98
C ILE A 65 -8.79 -2.82 11.46
N GLU A 66 -9.51 -2.13 12.35
CA GLU A 66 -9.49 -2.43 13.78
C GLU A 66 -10.07 -3.82 14.09
N LYS A 67 -11.07 -4.26 13.34
CA LYS A 67 -11.63 -5.61 13.45
C LYS A 67 -10.60 -6.68 13.08
N ILE A 68 -9.84 -6.49 11.98
CA ILE A 68 -8.77 -7.40 11.59
C ILE A 68 -7.70 -7.39 12.68
N ARG A 69 -7.21 -6.21 13.08
CA ARG A 69 -6.19 -6.03 14.12
C ARG A 69 -6.58 -6.77 15.41
N ARG A 70 -7.79 -6.57 15.89
CA ARG A 70 -8.27 -7.21 17.13
C ARG A 70 -8.32 -8.73 17.03
N ASN A 71 -8.76 -9.27 15.88
CA ASN A 71 -8.79 -10.72 15.69
C ASN A 71 -7.39 -11.33 15.67
N VAL A 72 -6.42 -10.66 15.05
CA VAL A 72 -5.02 -11.09 15.08
C VAL A 72 -4.47 -10.98 16.51
N TRP A 73 -4.69 -9.85 17.18
CA TRP A 73 -4.19 -9.60 18.54
C TRP A 73 -4.68 -10.65 19.55
N LEU A 74 -5.91 -11.14 19.44
CA LEU A 74 -6.44 -12.18 20.32
C LEU A 74 -5.73 -13.54 20.19
N GLU A 75 -5.13 -13.81 19.02
CA GLU A 75 -4.37 -15.04 18.76
C GLU A 75 -2.87 -14.88 19.03
N LEU A 76 -2.37 -13.62 19.11
CA LEU A 76 -0.97 -13.35 19.41
C LEU A 76 -0.69 -13.49 20.91
N ASN A 77 0.49 -14.03 21.22
CA ASN A 77 1.02 -14.05 22.58
C ASN A 77 2.57 -14.00 22.55
N SER A 78 3.18 -13.72 23.70
CA SER A 78 4.64 -13.53 23.83
C SER A 78 5.49 -14.78 23.62
N PHE A 79 4.89 -15.95 23.52
CA PHE A 79 5.61 -17.21 23.28
C PHE A 79 5.70 -17.56 21.80
N LEU A 80 4.98 -16.88 20.93
CA LEU A 80 5.01 -17.15 19.50
C LEU A 80 6.32 -16.63 18.88
N THR A 81 6.95 -17.51 18.11
CA THR A 81 8.08 -17.13 17.23
C THR A 81 7.61 -16.17 16.13
N PRO A 82 8.51 -15.39 15.52
CA PRO A 82 8.16 -14.52 14.40
C PRO A 82 7.43 -15.25 13.26
N LEU A 83 7.78 -16.49 12.98
CA LEU A 83 7.11 -17.31 11.96
C LEU A 83 5.67 -17.70 12.37
N GLU A 84 5.45 -18.02 13.63
CA GLU A 84 4.12 -18.30 14.15
C GLU A 84 3.24 -17.04 14.15
N GLN A 85 3.79 -15.88 14.54
CA GLN A 85 3.11 -14.59 14.43
C GLN A 85 2.68 -14.29 12.97
N ALA A 86 3.59 -14.48 12.00
CA ALA A 86 3.30 -14.34 10.58
C ALA A 86 2.20 -15.31 10.13
N ASN A 87 2.23 -16.56 10.61
CA ASN A 87 1.22 -17.56 10.27
C ASN A 87 -0.16 -17.21 10.84
N VAL A 88 -0.23 -16.65 12.06
CA VAL A 88 -1.48 -16.14 12.65
C VAL A 88 -2.03 -15.01 11.79
N LEU A 89 -1.23 -13.96 11.51
CA LEU A 89 -1.64 -12.83 10.70
C LEU A 89 -2.11 -13.27 9.31
N SER A 90 -1.30 -14.09 8.61
CA SER A 90 -1.63 -14.60 7.28
C SER A 90 -2.89 -15.46 7.29
N SER A 91 -3.09 -16.31 8.30
CA SER A 91 -4.29 -17.14 8.43
C SER A 91 -5.54 -16.29 8.62
N ILE A 92 -5.45 -15.24 9.42
CA ILE A 92 -6.59 -14.34 9.60
C ILE A 92 -6.87 -13.56 8.33
N MET A 93 -5.88 -12.95 7.70
CA MET A 93 -6.09 -12.15 6.49
C MET A 93 -6.58 -12.99 5.30
N TYR A 94 -5.86 -14.07 4.97
CA TYR A 94 -6.09 -14.80 3.71
C TYR A 94 -7.09 -15.95 3.84
N LYS A 95 -7.24 -16.57 5.02
CA LYS A 95 -8.20 -17.67 5.22
C LYS A 95 -9.49 -17.20 5.87
N TYR A 96 -9.40 -16.48 7.01
CA TYR A 96 -10.59 -16.06 7.74
C TYR A 96 -11.32 -14.90 7.06
N TYR A 97 -10.59 -13.82 6.69
CA TYR A 97 -11.15 -12.69 5.94
C TYR A 97 -11.23 -12.96 4.44
N ASN A 98 -10.65 -14.07 3.96
CA ASN A 98 -10.66 -14.50 2.56
C ASN A 98 -10.11 -13.44 1.59
N LEU A 99 -9.09 -12.69 2.03
CA LEU A 99 -8.37 -11.76 1.18
C LEU A 99 -7.69 -12.55 0.04
N LYS A 100 -7.85 -12.09 -1.19
CA LYS A 100 -7.26 -12.73 -2.38
C LYS A 100 -6.27 -11.79 -3.05
N GLY A 101 -5.14 -12.35 -3.48
CA GLY A 101 -4.25 -11.68 -4.40
C GLY A 101 -4.76 -11.80 -5.83
N VAL A 102 -4.77 -10.70 -6.56
CA VAL A 102 -5.06 -10.67 -8.00
C VAL A 102 -3.81 -10.22 -8.77
N GLU A 103 -3.71 -10.61 -10.03
CA GLU A 103 -2.68 -10.09 -10.91
C GLU A 103 -2.89 -8.59 -11.12
N VAL A 104 -1.78 -7.86 -11.28
CA VAL A 104 -1.83 -6.42 -11.53
C VAL A 104 -2.50 -6.17 -12.88
N SER A 105 -3.61 -5.44 -12.87
CA SER A 105 -4.30 -4.96 -14.06
C SER A 105 -4.53 -3.46 -13.94
N TYR A 106 -4.10 -2.72 -14.94
CA TYR A 106 -4.35 -1.27 -14.99
C TYR A 106 -5.73 -0.91 -15.58
N GLU A 107 -6.55 -1.91 -15.88
CA GLU A 107 -7.96 -1.73 -16.26
C GLU A 107 -8.88 -1.59 -15.05
N HIS A 108 -8.41 -2.01 -13.87
CA HIS A 108 -9.17 -2.06 -12.62
C HIS A 108 -8.50 -1.22 -11.53
N PRO A 109 -8.66 0.13 -11.53
CA PRO A 109 -8.03 1.01 -10.53
C PRO A 109 -8.46 0.68 -9.10
N ASP A 110 -9.63 0.08 -8.90
CA ASP A 110 -10.15 -0.29 -7.58
C ASP A 110 -9.26 -1.29 -6.83
N ASP A 111 -8.50 -2.13 -7.54
CA ASP A 111 -7.58 -3.08 -6.93
C ASP A 111 -6.36 -2.39 -6.26
N PHE A 112 -6.20 -1.06 -6.46
CA PHE A 112 -5.17 -0.24 -5.84
C PHE A 112 -5.66 0.60 -4.66
N PHE A 113 -6.95 0.69 -4.40
CA PHE A 113 -7.51 1.49 -3.32
C PHE A 113 -7.79 0.65 -2.07
N ILE A 114 -7.19 1.01 -0.94
CA ILE A 114 -7.24 0.22 0.30
C ILE A 114 -8.67 -0.05 0.79
N HIS A 115 -9.59 0.90 0.66
CA HIS A 115 -10.98 0.72 1.04
C HIS A 115 -11.69 -0.30 0.14
N LYS A 116 -11.38 -0.31 -1.17
CA LYS A 116 -11.93 -1.29 -2.12
C LYS A 116 -11.40 -2.70 -1.86
N VAL A 117 -10.12 -2.81 -1.51
CA VAL A 117 -9.53 -4.09 -1.11
C VAL A 117 -10.23 -4.67 0.11
N LEU A 118 -10.54 -3.86 1.12
CA LEU A 118 -11.28 -4.29 2.30
C LEU A 118 -12.74 -4.67 1.97
N GLU A 119 -13.40 -3.90 1.12
CA GLU A 119 -14.77 -4.13 0.67
C GLU A 119 -14.89 -5.42 -0.17
N CYS A 120 -14.07 -5.53 -1.22
CA CYS A 120 -14.13 -6.61 -2.21
C CYS A 120 -13.37 -7.87 -1.80
N LYS A 121 -12.54 -7.82 -0.74
CA LYS A 121 -11.67 -8.91 -0.29
C LYS A 121 -10.66 -9.36 -1.35
N LYS A 122 -10.22 -8.45 -2.20
CA LYS A 122 -9.22 -8.70 -3.23
C LYS A 122 -8.39 -7.45 -3.50
N GLY A 123 -7.11 -7.64 -3.75
CA GLY A 123 -6.19 -6.58 -4.12
C GLY A 123 -4.97 -7.15 -4.84
N ASN A 124 -4.24 -6.30 -5.54
CA ASN A 124 -2.97 -6.70 -6.14
C ASN A 124 -1.86 -6.85 -5.08
N ALA A 125 -0.69 -7.31 -5.51
CA ALA A 125 0.43 -7.56 -4.61
C ALA A 125 0.85 -6.32 -3.80
N LEU A 126 0.84 -5.13 -4.41
CA LEU A 126 1.23 -3.88 -3.74
C LEU A 126 0.21 -3.50 -2.65
N THR A 127 -1.08 -3.49 -2.98
CA THR A 127 -2.11 -3.04 -2.05
C THR A 127 -2.32 -4.05 -0.91
N ASN A 128 -2.26 -5.36 -1.21
CA ASN A 128 -2.26 -6.39 -0.18
C ASN A 128 -1.01 -6.31 0.71
N GLY A 129 0.16 -5.99 0.13
CA GLY A 129 1.38 -5.75 0.88
C GLY A 129 1.28 -4.55 1.81
N ILE A 130 0.72 -3.44 1.33
CA ILE A 130 0.45 -2.26 2.15
C ILE A 130 -0.52 -2.61 3.29
N LEU A 131 -1.60 -3.34 3.04
CA LEU A 131 -2.53 -3.78 4.07
C LEU A 131 -1.84 -4.68 5.11
N TYR A 132 -1.00 -5.62 4.66
CA TYR A 132 -0.23 -6.49 5.54
C TYR A 132 0.75 -5.67 6.41
N GLN A 133 1.45 -4.71 5.80
CA GLN A 133 2.36 -3.80 6.51
C GLN A 133 1.62 -2.97 7.56
N ILE A 134 0.44 -2.43 7.24
CA ILE A 134 -0.42 -1.70 8.19
C ILE A 134 -0.74 -2.60 9.39
N MET A 135 -1.08 -3.87 9.17
CA MET A 135 -1.34 -4.80 10.25
C MET A 135 -0.10 -5.06 11.11
N CYS A 136 1.07 -5.23 10.49
CA CYS A 136 2.32 -5.40 11.22
C CYS A 136 2.65 -4.18 12.09
N ASP A 137 2.48 -2.96 11.54
CA ASP A 137 2.74 -1.71 12.27
C ASP A 137 1.78 -1.53 13.46
N LEU A 138 0.49 -1.87 13.29
CA LEU A 138 -0.52 -1.79 14.35
C LEU A 138 -0.38 -2.87 15.45
N LEU A 139 0.40 -3.91 15.19
CA LEU A 139 0.60 -5.07 16.08
C LEU A 139 2.04 -5.16 16.61
N ASP A 140 2.87 -4.14 16.34
CA ASP A 140 4.29 -4.10 16.71
C ASP A 140 5.11 -5.30 16.19
N ILE A 141 4.71 -5.83 15.01
CA ILE A 141 5.45 -6.90 14.33
C ILE A 141 6.53 -6.29 13.45
N ASN A 142 7.81 -6.66 13.68
CA ASN A 142 8.95 -6.13 12.93
C ASN A 142 9.05 -6.75 11.54
N ALA A 143 8.13 -6.35 10.66
CA ALA A 143 8.07 -6.79 9.28
C ALA A 143 7.87 -5.59 8.35
N LYS A 144 8.60 -5.55 7.22
CA LYS A 144 8.60 -4.43 6.29
C LYS A 144 8.58 -4.91 4.84
N ILE A 145 7.90 -4.15 3.98
CA ILE A 145 7.97 -4.35 2.53
C ILE A 145 9.37 -4.01 2.05
N ILE A 146 9.94 -4.87 1.22
CA ILE A 146 11.25 -4.71 0.59
C ILE A 146 11.15 -4.61 -0.94
N ASN A 147 12.23 -4.15 -1.57
CA ASN A 147 12.24 -3.86 -3.01
C ASN A 147 12.80 -5.03 -3.83
N ILE A 148 12.04 -6.11 -3.97
CA ILE A 148 12.41 -7.21 -4.88
C ILE A 148 11.78 -6.96 -6.26
N PRO A 149 12.54 -7.08 -7.36
CA PRO A 149 12.05 -6.82 -8.70
C PRO A 149 10.79 -7.63 -9.02
N LYS A 150 9.76 -6.96 -9.50
CA LYS A 150 8.46 -7.56 -9.92
C LYS A 150 7.70 -8.30 -8.82
N GLN A 151 8.09 -8.15 -7.55
CA GLN A 151 7.43 -8.81 -6.42
C GLN A 151 7.22 -7.81 -5.28
N CYS A 152 6.06 -7.87 -4.63
CA CYS A 152 5.83 -7.21 -3.35
C CYS A 152 5.99 -8.24 -2.25
N ILE A 153 7.10 -8.14 -1.54
CA ILE A 153 7.53 -9.12 -0.52
C ILE A 153 7.70 -8.43 0.81
N ILE A 154 7.24 -9.07 1.86
CA ILE A 154 7.36 -8.61 3.23
C ILE A 154 8.49 -9.39 3.89
N ALA A 155 9.53 -8.70 4.36
CA ALA A 155 10.62 -9.28 5.12
C ALA A 155 10.35 -9.15 6.61
N PHE A 156 10.49 -10.25 7.34
CA PHE A 156 10.42 -10.29 8.80
C PHE A 156 11.82 -10.16 9.37
N TYR A 157 12.04 -9.10 10.12
CA TYR A 157 13.35 -8.77 10.68
C TYR A 157 13.50 -9.26 12.12
N HIS A 158 14.75 -9.45 12.55
CA HIS A 158 15.07 -9.65 13.95
C HIS A 158 14.58 -8.47 14.80
N SER A 159 14.23 -8.73 16.05
CA SER A 159 13.70 -7.70 16.96
C SER A 159 14.70 -6.58 17.27
N ASP A 160 16.00 -6.86 17.11
CA ASP A 160 17.09 -5.90 17.29
C ASP A 160 17.41 -5.08 16.04
N PHE A 161 16.68 -5.32 14.93
CA PHE A 161 16.90 -4.58 13.70
C PHE A 161 16.16 -3.24 13.71
N ASP A 162 16.93 -2.16 13.59
CA ASP A 162 16.45 -0.82 13.40
C ASP A 162 17.03 -0.25 12.09
N THR A 163 16.16 0.22 11.21
CA THR A 163 16.54 0.76 9.91
C THR A 163 17.40 2.01 9.98
N THR A 164 17.35 2.74 11.09
CA THR A 164 18.05 4.02 11.29
C THR A 164 19.46 3.83 11.84
N THR A 165 19.68 2.78 12.62
CA THR A 165 20.94 2.55 13.34
C THR A 165 21.76 1.38 12.80
N HIS A 166 21.16 0.53 11.96
CA HIS A 166 21.83 -0.68 11.49
C HIS A 166 22.94 -0.37 10.48
N ILE A 167 24.16 -0.79 10.83
CA ILE A 167 25.36 -0.76 9.97
C ILE A 167 25.60 -2.19 9.49
N GLY A 168 25.40 -2.47 8.19
CA GLY A 168 25.61 -3.81 7.62
C GLY A 168 24.62 -4.13 6.50
N HIS A 169 24.59 -5.39 6.10
CA HIS A 169 23.65 -5.85 5.09
C HIS A 169 22.28 -6.13 5.72
N PRO A 170 21.20 -5.46 5.32
CA PRO A 170 19.87 -5.71 5.89
C PRO A 170 19.42 -7.17 5.78
N GLN A 171 19.89 -7.88 4.75
CA GLN A 171 19.60 -9.31 4.53
C GLN A 171 19.99 -10.19 5.71
N ASP A 172 21.10 -9.88 6.41
CA ASP A 172 21.59 -10.66 7.54
C ASP A 172 20.67 -10.59 8.76
N LYS A 173 19.75 -9.62 8.77
CA LYS A 173 18.77 -9.39 9.83
C LYS A 173 17.36 -9.86 9.47
N ILE A 174 17.17 -10.50 8.34
CA ILE A 174 15.88 -11.05 7.93
C ILE A 174 15.81 -12.52 8.36
N HIS A 175 14.72 -12.88 9.02
CA HIS A 175 14.44 -14.27 9.39
C HIS A 175 13.88 -15.08 8.21
N PHE A 176 12.87 -14.52 7.54
CA PHE A 176 12.15 -15.14 6.43
C PHE A 176 11.33 -14.04 5.72
N TYR A 177 10.64 -14.45 4.68
CA TYR A 177 9.82 -13.56 3.84
C TYR A 177 8.39 -14.07 3.76
N VAL A 178 7.45 -13.17 3.44
CA VAL A 178 6.03 -13.49 3.18
C VAL A 178 5.62 -12.89 1.84
N ASP A 179 4.95 -13.68 1.03
CA ASP A 179 4.31 -13.25 -0.21
C ASP A 179 3.02 -12.48 0.09
N ALA A 180 2.95 -11.23 -0.34
CA ALA A 180 1.82 -10.35 -0.10
C ALA A 180 0.52 -10.78 -0.83
N THR A 181 0.59 -11.68 -1.81
CA THR A 181 -0.60 -12.15 -2.54
C THR A 181 -1.27 -13.35 -1.87
N THR A 182 -0.48 -14.18 -1.21
CA THR A 182 -0.94 -15.47 -0.66
C THR A 182 -0.79 -15.62 0.84
N GLY A 183 0.02 -14.75 1.47
CA GLY A 183 0.39 -14.86 2.88
C GLY A 183 1.32 -16.04 3.19
N LYS A 184 1.91 -16.70 2.18
CA LYS A 184 2.83 -17.83 2.40
C LYS A 184 4.22 -17.34 2.74
N ALA A 185 4.81 -17.97 3.76
CA ALA A 185 6.19 -17.74 4.12
C ALA A 185 7.15 -18.52 3.21
N PHE A 186 8.32 -17.94 2.95
CA PHE A 186 9.41 -18.57 2.20
C PHE A 186 10.80 -18.14 2.74
N SER A 187 11.80 -18.92 2.40
CA SER A 187 13.16 -18.83 2.94
C SER A 187 14.07 -17.91 2.11
N HIS A 188 15.26 -17.61 2.64
CA HIS A 188 16.32 -16.92 1.88
C HIS A 188 16.65 -17.65 0.58
N LYS A 189 16.72 -18.99 0.61
CA LYS A 189 17.01 -19.79 -0.56
C LYS A 189 15.97 -19.62 -1.66
N ASP A 190 14.70 -19.45 -1.30
CA ASP A 190 13.63 -19.21 -2.28
C ASP A 190 13.82 -17.87 -2.96
N VAL A 191 14.25 -16.85 -2.22
CA VAL A 191 14.57 -15.50 -2.75
C VAL A 191 15.81 -15.57 -3.63
N GLU A 192 16.86 -16.27 -3.23
CA GLU A 192 18.08 -16.47 -4.03
C GLU A 192 17.74 -17.16 -5.36
N ASN A 193 16.99 -18.26 -5.32
CA ASN A 193 16.52 -18.96 -6.51
C ASN A 193 15.66 -18.04 -7.43
N TYR A 194 14.90 -17.10 -6.84
CA TYR A 194 14.15 -16.12 -7.61
C TYR A 194 15.06 -15.15 -8.35
N PHE A 195 16.09 -14.62 -7.69
CA PHE A 195 17.09 -13.76 -8.32
C PHE A 195 17.88 -14.48 -9.43
N GLU A 196 18.27 -15.73 -9.21
CA GLU A 196 18.93 -16.58 -10.22
C GLU A 196 18.06 -16.73 -11.48
N ARG A 197 16.76 -17.00 -11.32
CA ARG A 197 15.81 -17.10 -12.45
C ARG A 197 15.68 -15.80 -13.24
N LEU A 198 15.86 -14.66 -12.58
CA LEU A 198 15.87 -13.35 -13.25
C LEU A 198 17.22 -13.00 -13.84
N SER A 199 18.27 -13.81 -13.64
CA SER A 199 19.66 -13.51 -14.00
C SER A 199 20.15 -12.20 -13.36
N LEU A 200 19.71 -11.89 -12.15
CA LEU A 200 20.08 -10.72 -11.37
C LEU A 200 20.89 -11.13 -10.15
N LEU A 201 21.86 -10.29 -9.77
CA LEU A 201 22.55 -10.43 -8.51
C LEU A 201 21.81 -9.67 -7.40
N PRO A 202 21.50 -10.30 -6.26
CA PRO A 202 20.93 -9.61 -5.12
C PRO A 202 21.93 -8.58 -4.58
N THR A 203 21.42 -7.39 -4.23
CA THR A 203 22.22 -6.32 -3.60
C THR A 203 21.56 -5.90 -2.30
N ALA A 204 22.28 -5.24 -1.41
CA ALA A 204 21.75 -4.72 -0.15
C ALA A 204 20.50 -3.82 -0.35
N PHE A 205 20.42 -3.14 -1.48
CA PHE A 205 19.27 -2.30 -1.83
C PHE A 205 17.96 -3.09 -1.93
N HIS A 206 18.00 -4.33 -2.43
CA HIS A 206 16.80 -5.16 -2.57
C HIS A 206 16.19 -5.58 -1.22
N PHE A 207 17.03 -5.68 -0.18
CA PHE A 207 16.63 -6.12 1.16
C PHE A 207 16.36 -4.94 2.12
N LYS A 208 16.53 -3.71 1.64
CA LYS A 208 16.27 -2.51 2.45
C LYS A 208 14.76 -2.29 2.60
N PRO A 209 14.28 -2.08 3.84
CA PRO A 209 12.89 -1.69 4.08
C PRO A 209 12.48 -0.46 3.27
N GLN A 210 11.29 -0.50 2.70
CA GLN A 210 10.69 0.66 2.05
C GLN A 210 10.07 1.57 3.11
N SER A 211 10.33 2.87 3.03
CA SER A 211 9.64 3.84 3.88
C SER A 211 8.17 3.97 3.47
N HIS A 212 7.31 4.36 4.41
CA HIS A 212 5.89 4.60 4.11
C HIS A 212 5.69 5.65 3.03
N VAL A 213 6.51 6.71 3.04
CA VAL A 213 6.50 7.75 1.99
C VAL A 213 6.79 7.13 0.63
N LYS A 214 7.79 6.24 0.55
CA LYS A 214 8.12 5.56 -0.71
C LYS A 214 7.02 4.62 -1.17
N LEU A 215 6.36 3.90 -0.24
CA LEU A 215 5.24 3.02 -0.57
C LEU A 215 4.04 3.79 -1.14
N ILE A 216 3.68 4.92 -0.53
CA ILE A 216 2.58 5.77 -1.02
C ILE A 216 2.95 6.41 -2.35
N LYS A 217 4.21 6.84 -2.53
CA LYS A 217 4.69 7.32 -3.83
C LYS A 217 4.51 6.26 -4.92
N VAL A 218 4.97 5.03 -4.68
CA VAL A 218 4.82 3.92 -5.64
C VAL A 218 3.34 3.62 -5.88
N LEU A 219 2.50 3.66 -4.85
CA LEU A 219 1.07 3.45 -5.02
C LEU A 219 0.43 4.50 -5.94
N LEU A 220 0.76 5.79 -5.78
CA LEU A 220 0.31 6.86 -6.68
C LEU A 220 0.81 6.66 -8.12
N GLU A 221 2.08 6.26 -8.28
CA GLU A 221 2.67 5.98 -9.59
C GLU A 221 1.98 4.79 -10.29
N GLU A 222 1.60 3.75 -9.54
CA GLU A 222 0.87 2.60 -10.07
C GLU A 222 -0.59 2.92 -10.41
N VAL A 223 -1.27 3.70 -9.56
CA VAL A 223 -2.63 4.20 -9.85
C VAL A 223 -2.65 5.09 -11.10
N ALA A 224 -1.61 5.93 -11.30
CA ALA A 224 -1.51 6.78 -12.49
C ALA A 224 -1.54 5.99 -13.80
N LYS A 225 -0.99 4.79 -13.83
CA LYS A 225 -0.99 3.91 -15.02
C LYS A 225 -2.40 3.43 -15.39
N CYS A 226 -3.34 3.40 -14.43
CA CYS A 226 -4.73 3.05 -14.71
C CYS A 226 -5.45 4.10 -15.55
N PHE A 227 -4.93 5.33 -15.59
CA PHE A 227 -5.50 6.46 -16.28
C PHE A 227 -4.71 6.85 -17.56
N ASP A 228 -3.85 5.97 -18.04
CA ASP A 228 -3.08 6.15 -19.29
C ASP A 228 -3.99 5.96 -20.52
N ARG A 229 -4.96 6.88 -20.68
CA ARG A 229 -5.90 6.95 -21.82
C ARG A 229 -6.17 8.43 -22.15
N PRO A 230 -6.30 8.80 -23.43
CA PRO A 230 -6.50 10.19 -23.84
C PRO A 230 -7.69 10.90 -23.15
N SER A 231 -8.71 10.16 -22.74
CA SER A 231 -9.86 10.71 -22.03
C SER A 231 -9.60 11.06 -20.55
N ASN A 232 -8.48 10.59 -19.99
CA ASN A 232 -8.16 10.69 -18.57
C ASN A 232 -6.74 11.26 -18.31
N ASP A 233 -6.11 11.88 -19.31
CA ASP A 233 -4.75 12.41 -19.22
C ASP A 233 -4.53 13.35 -18.02
N TYR A 234 -5.57 14.14 -17.66
CA TYR A 234 -5.47 15.03 -16.51
C TYR A 234 -5.32 14.25 -15.18
N LYS A 235 -6.04 13.12 -14.99
CA LYS A 235 -5.94 12.30 -13.78
C LYS A 235 -4.56 11.67 -13.65
N GLN A 236 -4.00 11.19 -14.76
CA GLN A 236 -2.65 10.66 -14.79
C GLN A 236 -1.64 11.74 -14.41
N ALA A 237 -1.73 12.94 -15.02
CA ALA A 237 -0.84 14.05 -14.73
C ALA A 237 -0.92 14.51 -13.27
N GLU A 238 -2.13 14.57 -12.71
CA GLU A 238 -2.36 14.91 -11.30
C GLU A 238 -1.75 13.87 -10.35
N LEU A 239 -1.97 12.57 -10.58
CA LEU A 239 -1.39 11.50 -9.77
C LEU A 239 0.14 11.50 -9.83
N VAL A 240 0.73 11.72 -11.00
CA VAL A 240 2.18 11.87 -11.14
C VAL A 240 2.67 13.12 -10.40
N SER A 241 1.92 14.22 -10.43
CA SER A 241 2.23 15.43 -9.67
C SER A 241 2.21 15.16 -8.16
N LEU A 242 1.17 14.48 -7.65
CA LEU A 242 1.07 14.07 -6.25
C LEU A 242 2.25 13.16 -5.84
N ALA A 243 2.60 12.18 -6.68
CA ALA A 243 3.76 11.30 -6.42
C ALA A 243 5.09 12.09 -6.35
N ASN A 244 5.21 13.16 -7.14
CA ASN A 244 6.39 14.03 -7.13
C ASN A 244 6.52 14.90 -5.86
N LEU A 245 5.44 15.12 -5.12
CA LEU A 245 5.51 15.78 -3.81
C LEU A 245 6.21 14.91 -2.76
N LEU A 246 6.20 13.59 -2.97
CA LEU A 246 6.79 12.59 -2.06
C LEU A 246 8.25 12.25 -2.46
N LYS A 247 9.12 13.24 -2.40
CA LYS A 247 10.56 13.10 -2.72
C LYS A 247 11.40 12.94 -1.47
#